data_c8d9b953f5b28d474bfe184916801c38
#
_entry.id   c8d9b953f5b28d474bfe184916801c38
#
_cell.length_a   1.000
_cell.length_b   1.000
_cell.length_c   1.000
_cell.angle_alpha   90.00
_cell.angle_beta   90.00
_cell.angle_gamma   90.00
#
_symmetry.space_group_name_H-M   'P 1'
#
loop_
_entity.id
_entity.type
_entity.pdbx_description
1 polymer ?
#
loop_
_entity_poly.entity_id
_entity_poly.type
_entity_poly.pdbx_seq_one_letter_code
_entity_poly.pdbx_strand_id
1 'polypeptide(L)'
;MNEAKSALVVAHRGFRGIVPENTLLAAEKGLAAGTDMWELDVAASRDGVLVVLHDDTLVRTTDAKARFPTRSPWTVYDFDLAELKTLDSGSWYAKADPFGQIKAGKVGPKELETFVGLRIPTLEEALDFTKRSGWKVNVEIKDATGMACDPWIVEKTVELIARFGMAETTLVSSFNHDYLRRVRKADPRIELGALVEEAPADPVALLKELGARSYNPGLKKLEKSTVEAVRAAGFDVFIWTVNEEKDMRRVLEWGATGLFTDFPDRFLRVLGR
;
A
#
# COMPACT_ATOMS: atom_id res chain seq x y z
N MET A 1 -4.01 -8.62 28.47
CA MET A 1 -4.03 -9.21 27.10
C MET A 1 -2.72 -8.85 26.45
N ASN A 2 -2.05 -9.80 25.80
CA ASN A 2 -0.72 -9.58 25.25
C ASN A 2 -0.85 -8.66 24.01
N GLU A 3 -0.36 -7.41 24.09
CA GLU A 3 -0.48 -6.41 23.00
C GLU A 3 0.05 -6.92 21.65
N ALA A 4 1.03 -7.85 21.68
CA ALA A 4 1.54 -8.48 20.48
C ALA A 4 0.48 -9.22 19.64
N LYS A 5 -0.59 -9.76 20.26
CA LYS A 5 -1.68 -10.46 19.54
C LYS A 5 -2.67 -9.53 18.87
N SER A 6 -2.61 -8.23 19.16
CA SER A 6 -3.51 -7.20 18.62
C SER A 6 -2.90 -6.40 17.47
N ALA A 7 -1.65 -6.68 17.07
CA ALA A 7 -0.98 -5.96 15.99
C ALA A 7 -1.70 -6.20 14.66
N LEU A 8 -1.87 -5.11 13.88
CA LEU A 8 -2.56 -5.15 12.59
C LEU A 8 -1.69 -5.77 11.50
N VAL A 9 -2.27 -6.71 10.76
CA VAL A 9 -1.67 -7.32 9.57
C VAL A 9 -2.10 -6.53 8.34
N VAL A 10 -1.18 -5.75 7.78
CA VAL A 10 -1.42 -4.97 6.56
C VAL A 10 -0.80 -5.68 5.36
N ALA A 11 -1.65 -6.15 4.44
CA ALA A 11 -1.20 -6.79 3.21
C ALA A 11 -0.66 -5.72 2.24
N HIS A 12 0.67 -5.62 2.12
CA HIS A 12 1.38 -4.63 1.32
C HIS A 12 1.12 -4.81 -0.18
N ARG A 13 0.42 -3.87 -0.80
CA ARG A 13 -0.10 -3.94 -2.18
C ARG A 13 -0.96 -5.19 -2.42
N GLY A 14 -1.71 -5.62 -1.39
CA GLY A 14 -2.34 -6.93 -1.31
C GLY A 14 -1.37 -8.05 -0.91
N PHE A 15 -1.70 -9.32 -1.18
CA PHE A 15 -0.80 -10.45 -0.88
C PHE A 15 0.26 -10.62 -1.99
N ARG A 16 1.07 -9.57 -2.21
CA ARG A 16 2.02 -9.52 -3.33
C ARG A 16 3.14 -10.56 -3.26
N GLY A 17 3.33 -11.22 -2.11
CA GLY A 17 4.28 -12.31 -1.99
C GLY A 17 3.99 -13.49 -2.89
N ILE A 18 2.72 -13.69 -3.29
CA ILE A 18 2.28 -14.84 -4.10
C ILE A 18 1.49 -14.46 -5.36
N VAL A 19 1.08 -13.20 -5.53
CA VAL A 19 0.32 -12.71 -6.71
C VAL A 19 0.81 -11.33 -7.13
N PRO A 20 0.51 -10.87 -8.37
CA PRO A 20 0.90 -9.54 -8.85
C PRO A 20 0.35 -8.42 -7.98
N GLU A 21 1.25 -7.53 -7.54
CA GLU A 21 0.96 -6.40 -6.65
C GLU A 21 -0.08 -5.43 -7.23
N ASN A 22 -0.79 -4.71 -6.33
CA ASN A 22 -1.72 -3.64 -6.70
C ASN A 22 -2.82 -4.08 -7.69
N THR A 23 -3.23 -5.36 -7.61
CA THR A 23 -4.34 -5.92 -8.38
C THR A 23 -5.50 -6.29 -7.45
N LEU A 24 -6.72 -6.37 -7.98
CA LEU A 24 -7.85 -6.86 -7.19
C LEU A 24 -7.65 -8.31 -6.75
N LEU A 25 -6.94 -9.12 -7.54
CA LEU A 25 -6.56 -10.49 -7.14
C LEU A 25 -5.66 -10.48 -5.89
N ALA A 26 -4.71 -9.52 -5.81
CA ALA A 26 -3.86 -9.40 -4.62
C ALA A 26 -4.67 -8.98 -3.38
N ALA A 27 -5.66 -8.10 -3.56
CA ALA A 27 -6.60 -7.73 -2.51
C ALA A 27 -7.43 -8.94 -2.06
N GLU A 28 -8.03 -9.71 -3.00
CA GLU A 28 -8.80 -10.93 -2.71
C GLU A 28 -7.99 -11.95 -1.90
N LYS A 29 -6.73 -12.19 -2.30
CA LYS A 29 -5.84 -13.12 -1.59
C LYS A 29 -5.47 -12.62 -0.20
N GLY A 30 -5.25 -11.31 -0.02
CA GLY A 30 -5.02 -10.69 1.28
C GLY A 30 -6.22 -10.85 2.21
N LEU A 31 -7.42 -10.56 1.72
CA LEU A 31 -8.67 -10.74 2.45
C LEU A 31 -8.89 -12.22 2.84
N ALA A 32 -8.74 -13.12 1.89
CA ALA A 32 -8.89 -14.56 2.11
C ALA A 32 -7.88 -15.12 3.12
N ALA A 33 -6.69 -14.53 3.23
CA ALA A 33 -5.71 -14.88 4.24
C ALA A 33 -6.11 -14.42 5.67
N GLY A 34 -7.11 -13.55 5.82
CA GLY A 34 -7.58 -13.04 7.10
C GLY A 34 -6.81 -11.83 7.62
N THR A 35 -6.27 -11.00 6.74
CA THR A 35 -5.57 -9.76 7.11
C THR A 35 -6.55 -8.68 7.58
N ASP A 36 -6.05 -7.75 8.42
CA ASP A 36 -6.89 -6.70 9.02
C ASP A 36 -7.17 -5.57 8.02
N MET A 37 -6.24 -5.29 7.11
CA MET A 37 -6.39 -4.36 6.01
C MET A 37 -5.41 -4.69 4.87
N TRP A 38 -5.66 -4.15 3.70
CA TRP A 38 -4.66 -4.11 2.64
C TRP A 38 -4.17 -2.69 2.41
N GLU A 39 -3.02 -2.61 1.82
CA GLU A 39 -2.45 -1.36 1.39
C GLU A 39 -2.39 -1.33 -0.14
N LEU A 40 -2.56 -0.15 -0.71
CA LEU A 40 -2.48 0.13 -2.14
C LEU A 40 -1.85 1.50 -2.40
N ASP A 41 -1.23 1.64 -3.57
CA ASP A 41 -0.59 2.88 -4.02
C ASP A 41 -1.47 3.62 -5.03
N VAL A 42 -1.65 4.93 -4.86
CA VAL A 42 -2.44 5.77 -5.77
C VAL A 42 -1.55 6.64 -6.63
N ALA A 43 -1.70 6.48 -7.95
CA ALA A 43 -1.22 7.37 -8.99
C ALA A 43 -2.40 7.90 -9.83
N ALA A 44 -2.12 8.64 -10.89
CA ALA A 44 -3.15 9.20 -11.76
C ALA A 44 -2.85 8.95 -13.25
N SER A 45 -3.89 8.73 -14.05
CA SER A 45 -3.80 8.77 -15.51
C SER A 45 -3.76 10.21 -16.02
N ARG A 46 -3.35 10.40 -17.30
CA ARG A 46 -3.30 11.70 -17.97
C ARG A 46 -4.66 12.39 -18.02
N ASP A 47 -5.73 11.63 -18.24
CA ASP A 47 -7.13 12.10 -18.29
C ASP A 47 -7.77 12.24 -16.90
N GLY A 48 -6.94 12.16 -15.84
CA GLY A 48 -7.32 12.51 -14.47
C GLY A 48 -8.07 11.42 -13.71
N VAL A 49 -7.94 10.15 -14.05
CA VAL A 49 -8.50 9.05 -13.25
C VAL A 49 -7.46 8.53 -12.27
N LEU A 50 -7.84 8.34 -11.01
CA LEU A 50 -6.98 7.71 -10.00
C LEU A 50 -6.86 6.21 -10.28
N VAL A 51 -5.62 5.71 -10.35
CA VAL A 51 -5.28 4.31 -10.63
C VAL A 51 -4.39 3.73 -9.53
N VAL A 52 -4.41 2.41 -9.41
CA VAL A 52 -3.63 1.71 -8.37
C VAL A 52 -2.34 1.19 -8.97
N LEU A 53 -1.24 1.89 -8.69
CA LEU A 53 0.09 1.60 -9.23
C LEU A 53 1.17 2.22 -8.34
N HIS A 54 2.25 1.46 -8.07
CA HIS A 54 3.33 1.93 -7.19
C HIS A 54 4.37 2.80 -7.90
N ASP A 55 4.86 2.34 -9.05
CA ASP A 55 5.97 3.01 -9.74
C ASP A 55 5.43 4.16 -10.61
N ASP A 56 6.23 5.20 -10.80
CA ASP A 56 5.89 6.28 -11.74
C ASP A 56 5.86 5.78 -13.19
N THR A 57 6.48 4.63 -13.47
CA THR A 57 6.51 4.03 -14.81
C THR A 57 5.78 2.68 -14.84
N LEU A 58 5.20 2.37 -16.00
CA LEU A 58 4.47 1.14 -16.28
C LEU A 58 5.38 -0.07 -16.53
N VAL A 59 6.72 0.14 -16.54
CA VAL A 59 7.70 -0.80 -17.12
C VAL A 59 7.84 -2.09 -16.35
N ARG A 60 7.84 -2.03 -15.00
CA ARG A 60 8.15 -3.19 -14.15
C ARG A 60 6.99 -4.19 -14.09
N THR A 61 5.78 -3.68 -14.00
CA THR A 61 4.59 -4.48 -13.69
C THR A 61 3.61 -4.59 -14.84
N THR A 62 3.99 -4.15 -16.05
CA THR A 62 3.11 -4.26 -17.23
C THR A 62 3.87 -4.62 -18.52
N ASP A 63 3.12 -4.88 -19.59
CA ASP A 63 3.61 -5.09 -20.95
C ASP A 63 3.73 -3.78 -21.75
N ALA A 64 3.77 -2.61 -21.10
CA ALA A 64 3.74 -1.29 -21.74
C ALA A 64 4.82 -1.10 -22.82
N LYS A 65 6.05 -1.61 -22.61
CA LYS A 65 7.13 -1.54 -23.60
C LYS A 65 6.79 -2.24 -24.92
N ALA A 66 6.09 -3.36 -24.84
CA ALA A 66 5.68 -4.11 -26.01
C ALA A 66 4.46 -3.47 -26.69
N ARG A 67 3.51 -3.01 -25.90
CA ARG A 67 2.26 -2.44 -26.38
C ARG A 67 2.41 -1.02 -26.95
N PHE A 68 3.31 -0.23 -26.37
CA PHE A 68 3.55 1.17 -26.73
C PHE A 68 5.05 1.46 -26.93
N PRO A 69 5.71 0.85 -27.93
CA PRO A 69 7.18 0.84 -28.06
C PRO A 69 7.81 2.23 -28.23
N THR A 70 7.05 3.22 -28.66
CA THR A 70 7.52 4.60 -28.91
C THR A 70 7.21 5.58 -27.78
N ARG A 71 6.60 5.13 -26.67
CA ARG A 71 6.10 5.97 -25.58
C ARG A 71 7.05 6.03 -24.36
N SER A 72 8.38 5.73 -24.54
CA SER A 72 9.35 5.90 -23.46
C SER A 72 9.31 7.32 -22.89
N PRO A 73 9.42 7.49 -21.55
CA PRO A 73 9.78 6.52 -20.53
C PRO A 73 8.61 5.70 -19.94
N TRP A 74 7.43 5.71 -20.54
CA TRP A 74 6.21 5.02 -20.09
C TRP A 74 5.73 5.47 -18.70
N THR A 75 5.78 6.75 -18.45
CA THR A 75 5.28 7.36 -17.21
C THR A 75 3.78 7.22 -17.14
N VAL A 76 3.24 6.72 -16.04
CA VAL A 76 1.79 6.49 -15.87
C VAL A 76 0.97 7.76 -16.16
N TYR A 77 1.50 8.92 -15.80
CA TYR A 77 0.89 10.24 -16.00
C TYR A 77 0.74 10.67 -17.45
N ASP A 78 1.37 9.96 -18.41
CA ASP A 78 1.30 10.23 -19.84
C ASP A 78 0.26 9.39 -20.58
N PHE A 79 -0.43 8.46 -19.89
CA PHE A 79 -1.39 7.54 -20.48
C PHE A 79 -2.80 7.82 -19.98
N ASP A 80 -3.77 7.79 -20.90
CA ASP A 80 -5.20 7.84 -20.54
C ASP A 80 -5.65 6.51 -19.93
N LEU A 81 -6.71 6.54 -19.14
CA LEU A 81 -7.26 5.33 -18.52
C LEU A 81 -7.55 4.23 -19.56
N ALA A 82 -8.11 4.60 -20.71
CA ALA A 82 -8.41 3.65 -21.78
C ALA A 82 -7.17 2.90 -22.27
N GLU A 83 -6.01 3.58 -22.36
CA GLU A 83 -4.73 2.97 -22.69
C GLU A 83 -4.22 2.08 -21.57
N LEU A 84 -4.25 2.54 -20.31
CA LEU A 84 -3.83 1.78 -19.14
C LEU A 84 -4.63 0.48 -18.99
N LYS A 85 -5.94 0.51 -19.25
CA LYS A 85 -6.81 -0.66 -19.20
C LYS A 85 -6.53 -1.70 -20.30
N THR A 86 -5.72 -1.37 -21.32
CA THR A 86 -5.28 -2.36 -22.32
C THR A 86 -4.08 -3.18 -21.86
N LEU A 87 -3.31 -2.70 -20.86
CA LEU A 87 -2.08 -3.33 -20.39
C LEU A 87 -2.34 -4.62 -19.60
N ASP A 88 -1.46 -5.60 -19.78
CA ASP A 88 -1.37 -6.77 -18.91
C ASP A 88 -0.49 -6.42 -17.70
N SER A 89 -1.11 -6.35 -16.52
CA SER A 89 -0.44 -6.03 -15.24
C SER A 89 -0.18 -7.27 -14.37
N GLY A 90 -0.28 -8.48 -14.93
CA GLY A 90 -0.12 -9.71 -14.17
C GLY A 90 0.95 -10.67 -14.69
N SER A 91 1.07 -10.83 -16.00
CA SER A 91 1.99 -11.82 -16.62
C SER A 91 3.48 -11.59 -16.28
N TRP A 92 3.86 -10.38 -15.89
CA TRP A 92 5.24 -10.07 -15.47
C TRP A 92 5.69 -10.90 -14.26
N TYR A 93 4.75 -11.23 -13.36
CA TYR A 93 5.05 -11.93 -12.10
C TYR A 93 5.61 -13.34 -12.36
N ALA A 94 5.02 -14.06 -13.34
CA ALA A 94 5.50 -15.37 -13.73
C ALA A 94 6.94 -15.39 -14.27
N LYS A 95 7.32 -14.28 -14.96
CA LYS A 95 8.67 -14.13 -15.53
C LYS A 95 9.70 -13.69 -14.50
N ALA A 96 9.29 -12.84 -13.57
CA ALA A 96 10.19 -12.23 -12.60
C ALA A 96 10.40 -13.09 -11.35
N ASP A 97 9.38 -13.88 -10.95
CA ASP A 97 9.34 -14.59 -9.65
C ASP A 97 9.93 -13.75 -8.51
N PRO A 98 9.37 -12.55 -8.24
CA PRO A 98 10.06 -11.50 -7.46
C PRO A 98 10.38 -11.91 -6.02
N PHE A 99 9.73 -12.95 -5.55
CA PHE A 99 9.91 -13.50 -4.20
C PHE A 99 10.35 -14.97 -4.18
N GLY A 100 10.67 -15.55 -5.34
CA GLY A 100 11.08 -16.95 -5.46
C GLY A 100 9.98 -17.97 -5.09
N GLN A 101 8.70 -17.54 -5.07
CA GLN A 101 7.60 -18.40 -4.62
C GLN A 101 7.17 -19.41 -5.70
N ILE A 102 7.38 -19.08 -6.97
CA ILE A 102 7.17 -20.00 -8.09
C ILE A 102 8.23 -21.10 -8.05
N LYS A 103 9.50 -20.69 -7.94
CA LYS A 103 10.63 -21.62 -7.80
C LYS A 103 10.50 -22.53 -6.57
N ALA A 104 9.93 -22.00 -5.49
CA ALA A 104 9.68 -22.74 -4.25
C ALA A 104 8.42 -23.65 -4.32
N GLY A 105 7.70 -23.66 -5.45
CA GLY A 105 6.47 -24.46 -5.63
C GLY A 105 5.28 -23.99 -4.80
N LYS A 106 5.31 -22.74 -4.31
CA LYS A 106 4.23 -22.13 -3.53
C LYS A 106 3.16 -21.48 -4.43
N VAL A 107 3.52 -21.12 -5.65
CA VAL A 107 2.64 -20.62 -6.70
C VAL A 107 2.71 -21.60 -7.86
N GLY A 108 1.61 -22.28 -8.11
CA GLY A 108 1.52 -23.36 -9.10
C GLY A 108 1.03 -22.89 -10.47
N PRO A 109 1.10 -23.76 -11.51
CA PRO A 109 0.70 -23.40 -12.87
C PRO A 109 -0.73 -22.86 -13.00
N LYS A 110 -1.69 -23.43 -12.27
CA LYS A 110 -3.09 -22.97 -12.29
C LYS A 110 -3.24 -21.56 -11.74
N GLU A 111 -2.45 -21.19 -10.74
CA GLU A 111 -2.46 -19.84 -10.20
C GLU A 111 -1.84 -18.85 -11.19
N LEU A 112 -0.75 -19.24 -11.85
CA LEU A 112 -0.09 -18.41 -12.87
C LEU A 112 -1.02 -18.11 -14.06
N GLU A 113 -1.91 -19.02 -14.43
CA GLU A 113 -2.94 -18.80 -15.46
C GLU A 113 -3.88 -17.65 -15.08
N THR A 114 -4.18 -17.46 -13.78
CA THR A 114 -5.05 -16.39 -13.30
C THR A 114 -4.38 -15.02 -13.34
N PHE A 115 -3.06 -14.94 -13.50
CA PHE A 115 -2.34 -13.67 -13.57
C PHE A 115 -2.39 -13.05 -14.97
N VAL A 116 -2.57 -13.89 -16.00
CA VAL A 116 -2.59 -13.44 -17.39
C VAL A 116 -3.75 -12.47 -17.63
N GLY A 117 -3.45 -11.29 -18.15
CA GLY A 117 -4.47 -10.31 -18.49
C GLY A 117 -5.08 -9.56 -17.32
N LEU A 118 -4.53 -9.66 -16.10
CA LEU A 118 -4.90 -8.74 -15.01
C LEU A 118 -4.69 -7.30 -15.44
N ARG A 119 -5.56 -6.41 -14.99
CA ARG A 119 -5.56 -4.99 -15.36
C ARG A 119 -5.15 -4.13 -14.19
N ILE A 120 -4.60 -2.95 -14.49
CA ILE A 120 -4.39 -1.90 -13.48
C ILE A 120 -5.77 -1.47 -12.97
N PRO A 121 -6.08 -1.61 -11.67
CA PRO A 121 -7.35 -1.15 -11.13
C PRO A 121 -7.40 0.38 -11.08
N THR A 122 -8.59 0.95 -11.16
CA THR A 122 -8.83 2.31 -10.67
C THR A 122 -8.95 2.29 -9.14
N LEU A 123 -8.70 3.43 -8.49
CA LEU A 123 -8.99 3.55 -7.05
C LEU A 123 -10.48 3.32 -6.76
N GLU A 124 -11.37 3.70 -7.68
CA GLU A 124 -12.81 3.45 -7.55
C GLU A 124 -13.12 1.94 -7.48
N GLU A 125 -12.55 1.13 -8.37
CA GLU A 125 -12.70 -0.33 -8.36
C GLU A 125 -12.14 -0.95 -7.07
N ALA A 126 -11.01 -0.43 -6.58
CA ALA A 126 -10.38 -0.89 -5.35
C ALA A 126 -11.22 -0.55 -4.10
N LEU A 127 -11.76 0.67 -4.02
CA LEU A 127 -12.63 1.08 -2.91
C LEU A 127 -13.98 0.35 -2.94
N ASP A 128 -14.56 0.10 -4.13
CA ASP A 128 -15.79 -0.68 -4.27
C ASP A 128 -15.60 -2.11 -3.75
N PHE A 129 -14.51 -2.76 -4.18
CA PHE A 129 -14.14 -4.09 -3.67
C PHE A 129 -14.01 -4.08 -2.14
N THR A 130 -13.26 -3.14 -1.59
CA THR A 130 -12.97 -3.04 -0.16
C THR A 130 -14.25 -2.82 0.65
N LYS A 131 -15.12 -1.90 0.20
CA LYS A 131 -16.40 -1.60 0.85
C LYS A 131 -17.32 -2.82 0.88
N ARG A 132 -17.49 -3.50 -0.26
CA ARG A 132 -18.34 -4.70 -0.36
C ARG A 132 -17.85 -5.84 0.51
N SER A 133 -16.55 -5.90 0.74
CA SER A 133 -15.91 -6.90 1.60
C SER A 133 -15.97 -6.54 3.09
N GLY A 134 -16.46 -5.36 3.47
CA GLY A 134 -16.45 -4.88 4.85
C GLY A 134 -15.04 -4.74 5.42
N TRP A 135 -14.04 -4.52 4.57
CA TRP A 135 -12.63 -4.52 4.91
C TRP A 135 -12.07 -3.11 5.07
N LYS A 136 -10.88 -2.98 5.63
CA LYS A 136 -10.14 -1.72 5.78
C LYS A 136 -9.08 -1.60 4.70
N VAL A 137 -8.69 -0.35 4.40
CA VAL A 137 -7.62 -0.07 3.42
C VAL A 137 -6.69 1.02 3.93
N ASN A 138 -5.40 0.85 3.67
CA ASN A 138 -4.42 1.92 3.66
C ASN A 138 -4.23 2.40 2.22
N VAL A 139 -4.51 3.66 1.97
CA VAL A 139 -4.34 4.31 0.67
C VAL A 139 -3.08 5.16 0.73
N GLU A 140 -1.99 4.69 0.13
CA GLU A 140 -0.78 5.50 -0.05
C GLU A 140 -0.96 6.44 -1.23
N ILE A 141 -0.95 7.75 -1.00
CA ILE A 141 -0.88 8.74 -2.08
C ILE A 141 0.59 8.95 -2.42
N LYS A 142 0.98 8.50 -3.63
CA LYS A 142 2.37 8.66 -4.12
C LYS A 142 2.71 10.13 -4.28
N ASP A 143 3.97 10.47 -4.05
CA ASP A 143 4.45 11.84 -4.29
C ASP A 143 4.44 12.14 -5.79
N ALA A 144 3.51 12.98 -6.19
CA ALA A 144 3.33 13.44 -7.57
C ALA A 144 3.81 14.90 -7.76
N THR A 145 4.70 15.37 -6.89
CA THR A 145 5.23 16.73 -6.95
C THR A 145 5.78 17.03 -8.34
N GLY A 146 5.29 18.11 -8.93
CA GLY A 146 5.67 18.53 -10.28
C GLY A 146 4.92 17.83 -11.42
N MET A 147 4.08 16.83 -11.13
CA MET A 147 3.19 16.22 -12.12
C MET A 147 1.89 17.04 -12.25
N ALA A 148 1.21 16.93 -13.39
CA ALA A 148 -0.04 17.65 -13.64
C ALA A 148 -1.16 17.30 -12.64
N CYS A 149 -1.09 16.15 -12.00
CA CYS A 149 -2.05 15.71 -10.99
C CYS A 149 -1.75 16.22 -9.57
N ASP A 150 -0.55 16.72 -9.28
CA ASP A 150 -0.16 17.19 -7.95
C ASP A 150 -1.19 18.17 -7.31
N PRO A 151 -1.73 19.17 -8.02
CA PRO A 151 -2.68 20.09 -7.44
C PRO A 151 -4.01 19.47 -6.98
N TRP A 152 -4.36 18.29 -7.48
CA TRP A 152 -5.70 17.71 -7.26
C TRP A 152 -5.73 16.23 -6.82
N ILE A 153 -4.61 15.51 -6.87
CA ILE A 153 -4.58 14.06 -6.56
C ILE A 153 -5.09 13.76 -5.15
N VAL A 154 -4.75 14.60 -4.19
CA VAL A 154 -5.16 14.46 -2.78
C VAL A 154 -6.66 14.67 -2.62
N GLU A 155 -7.18 15.80 -3.10
CA GLU A 155 -8.60 16.16 -2.97
C GLU A 155 -9.49 15.14 -3.67
N LYS A 156 -9.07 14.69 -4.85
CA LYS A 156 -9.81 13.67 -5.61
C LYS A 156 -9.79 12.30 -4.91
N THR A 157 -8.69 11.95 -4.25
CA THR A 157 -8.62 10.74 -3.43
C THR A 157 -9.59 10.83 -2.24
N VAL A 158 -9.59 11.95 -1.52
CA VAL A 158 -10.49 12.19 -0.38
C VAL A 158 -11.94 12.20 -0.82
N GLU A 159 -12.27 12.88 -1.94
CA GLU A 159 -13.63 12.88 -2.52
C GLU A 159 -14.10 11.45 -2.83
N LEU A 160 -13.23 10.62 -3.41
CA LEU A 160 -13.57 9.24 -3.72
C LEU A 160 -13.85 8.43 -2.44
N ILE A 161 -12.98 8.52 -1.44
CA ILE A 161 -13.16 7.87 -0.13
C ILE A 161 -14.49 8.30 0.51
N ALA A 162 -14.81 9.59 0.46
CA ALA A 162 -16.06 10.14 1.00
C ALA A 162 -17.28 9.62 0.23
N ARG A 163 -17.23 9.58 -1.11
CA ARG A 163 -18.31 9.05 -1.98
C ARG A 163 -18.64 7.58 -1.66
N PHE A 164 -17.64 6.79 -1.31
CA PHE A 164 -17.84 5.42 -0.84
C PHE A 164 -18.24 5.32 0.64
N GLY A 165 -18.24 6.42 1.40
CA GLY A 165 -18.55 6.43 2.83
C GLY A 165 -17.50 5.66 3.66
N MET A 166 -16.24 5.69 3.26
CA MET A 166 -15.17 4.89 3.85
C MET A 166 -14.19 5.71 4.70
N ALA A 167 -14.50 6.96 5.06
CA ALA A 167 -13.58 7.82 5.80
C ALA A 167 -13.05 7.18 7.11
N GLU A 168 -13.91 6.46 7.85
CA GLU A 168 -13.55 5.83 9.13
C GLU A 168 -12.88 4.46 9.00
N THR A 169 -12.87 3.88 7.79
CA THR A 169 -12.26 2.57 7.50
C THR A 169 -11.04 2.67 6.61
N THR A 170 -10.63 3.90 6.26
CA THR A 170 -9.46 4.20 5.45
C THR A 170 -8.39 4.89 6.29
N LEU A 171 -7.17 4.38 6.21
CA LEU A 171 -5.95 5.07 6.60
C LEU A 171 -5.35 5.68 5.33
N VAL A 172 -5.04 6.97 5.30
CA VAL A 172 -4.27 7.57 4.20
C VAL A 172 -2.83 7.76 4.65
N SER A 173 -1.90 7.25 3.85
CA SER A 173 -0.48 7.44 4.10
C SER A 173 0.23 8.12 2.93
N SER A 174 1.33 8.80 3.21
CA SER A 174 2.19 9.41 2.19
C SER A 174 3.56 9.72 2.76
N PHE A 175 4.59 9.68 1.90
CA PHE A 175 5.91 10.26 2.16
C PHE A 175 5.90 11.79 2.01
N ASN A 176 4.99 12.32 1.18
CA ASN A 176 4.76 13.75 1.06
C ASN A 176 3.82 14.21 2.20
N HIS A 177 4.41 14.76 3.26
CA HIS A 177 3.63 15.17 4.44
C HIS A 177 2.72 16.38 4.16
N ASP A 178 2.96 17.17 3.11
CA ASP A 178 2.01 18.22 2.69
C ASP A 178 0.71 17.59 2.17
N TYR A 179 0.79 16.41 1.55
CA TYR A 179 -0.41 15.67 1.17
C TYR A 179 -1.24 15.25 2.38
N LEU A 180 -0.59 14.82 3.47
CA LEU A 180 -1.30 14.49 4.71
C LEU A 180 -1.99 15.72 5.32
N ARG A 181 -1.36 16.91 5.27
CA ARG A 181 -1.99 18.18 5.70
C ARG A 181 -3.21 18.50 4.84
N ARG A 182 -3.12 18.30 3.52
CA ARG A 182 -4.25 18.49 2.59
C ARG A 182 -5.38 17.51 2.89
N VAL A 183 -5.10 16.21 3.12
CA VAL A 183 -6.11 15.22 3.55
C VAL A 183 -6.78 15.66 4.84
N ARG A 184 -6.02 16.03 5.87
CA ARG A 184 -6.55 16.50 7.17
C ARG A 184 -7.48 17.69 7.02
N LYS A 185 -7.13 18.61 6.13
CA LYS A 185 -7.96 19.80 5.82
C LYS A 185 -9.25 19.41 5.08
N ALA A 186 -9.18 18.44 4.16
CA ALA A 186 -10.31 18.05 3.32
C ALA A 186 -11.34 17.19 4.07
N ASP A 187 -10.88 16.19 4.85
CA ASP A 187 -11.77 15.37 5.70
C ASP A 187 -11.03 14.94 7.00
N PRO A 188 -11.33 15.56 8.14
CA PRO A 188 -10.66 15.26 9.41
C PRO A 188 -11.00 13.87 9.99
N ARG A 189 -11.98 13.15 9.45
CA ARG A 189 -12.34 11.79 9.91
C ARG A 189 -11.37 10.73 9.42
N ILE A 190 -10.64 11.00 8.31
CA ILE A 190 -9.68 10.08 7.74
C ILE A 190 -8.45 10.00 8.65
N GLU A 191 -8.07 8.79 9.05
CA GLU A 191 -6.85 8.56 9.80
C GLU A 191 -5.61 8.70 8.89
N LEU A 192 -4.53 9.24 9.45
CA LEU A 192 -3.30 9.52 8.71
C LEU A 192 -2.14 8.67 9.22
N GLY A 193 -1.32 8.15 8.29
CA GLY A 193 -0.06 7.45 8.54
C GLY A 193 1.12 8.21 7.94
N ALA A 194 2.04 8.67 8.78
CA ALA A 194 3.23 9.40 8.32
C ALA A 194 4.31 8.41 7.88
N LEU A 195 4.47 8.22 6.55
CA LEU A 195 5.55 7.41 5.98
C LEU A 195 6.88 8.17 6.07
N VAL A 196 7.94 7.47 6.47
CA VAL A 196 9.30 8.02 6.53
C VAL A 196 10.34 6.97 6.13
N GLU A 197 11.30 7.36 5.29
CA GLU A 197 12.48 6.53 4.97
C GLU A 197 13.57 6.68 6.03
N GLU A 198 13.75 7.90 6.51
CA GLU A 198 14.71 8.24 7.56
C GLU A 198 13.96 8.84 8.76
N ALA A 199 14.38 8.45 9.97
CA ALA A 199 13.75 8.96 11.16
C ALA A 199 13.94 10.49 11.26
N PRO A 200 12.86 11.28 11.41
CA PRO A 200 12.97 12.71 11.69
C PRO A 200 13.58 12.91 13.09
N ALA A 201 14.09 14.11 13.34
CA ALA A 201 14.70 14.45 14.63
C ALA A 201 13.75 14.26 15.82
N ASP A 202 12.46 14.53 15.61
CA ASP A 202 11.39 14.30 16.60
C ASP A 202 10.14 13.68 15.90
N PRO A 203 10.02 12.35 15.89
CA PRO A 203 8.86 11.67 15.31
C PRO A 203 7.53 12.03 15.99
N VAL A 204 7.57 12.27 17.32
CA VAL A 204 6.37 12.59 18.08
C VAL A 204 5.86 14.01 17.75
N ALA A 205 6.75 14.96 17.61
CA ALA A 205 6.40 16.32 17.17
C ALA A 205 5.78 16.30 15.76
N LEU A 206 6.37 15.53 14.84
CA LEU A 206 5.84 15.34 13.48
C LEU A 206 4.41 14.82 13.50
N LEU A 207 4.14 13.75 14.26
CA LEU A 207 2.81 13.15 14.33
C LEU A 207 1.76 14.11 14.92
N LYS A 208 2.14 14.87 15.95
CA LYS A 208 1.26 15.89 16.54
C LYS A 208 0.94 17.00 15.57
N GLU A 209 1.95 17.49 14.84
CA GLU A 209 1.78 18.54 13.84
C GLU A 209 0.85 18.11 12.71
N LEU A 210 1.01 16.88 12.21
CA LEU A 210 0.17 16.31 11.15
C LEU A 210 -1.22 15.89 11.64
N GLY A 211 -1.41 15.74 12.95
CA GLY A 211 -2.56 15.07 13.52
C GLY A 211 -2.63 13.59 13.08
N ALA A 212 -1.47 12.97 12.80
CA ALA A 212 -1.42 11.62 12.31
C ALA A 212 -1.66 10.60 13.43
N ARG A 213 -2.29 9.47 13.09
CA ARG A 213 -2.51 8.34 13.99
C ARG A 213 -1.24 7.51 14.17
N SER A 214 -0.52 7.27 13.08
CA SER A 214 0.59 6.32 13.08
C SER A 214 1.86 6.87 12.47
N TYR A 215 2.97 6.45 13.06
CA TYR A 215 4.32 6.56 12.53
C TYR A 215 4.61 5.33 11.68
N ASN A 216 4.94 5.52 10.40
CA ASN A 216 5.12 4.43 9.44
C ASN A 216 6.56 4.41 8.91
N PRO A 217 7.54 3.90 9.68
CA PRO A 217 8.95 3.90 9.29
C PRO A 217 9.33 2.66 8.49
N GLY A 218 10.39 2.79 7.66
CA GLY A 218 11.08 1.68 7.05
C GLY A 218 11.89 0.86 8.07
N LEU A 219 11.88 -0.47 7.94
CA LEU A 219 12.56 -1.39 8.87
C LEU A 219 14.08 -1.18 8.96
N LYS A 220 14.75 -0.84 7.85
CA LYS A 220 16.22 -0.93 7.71
C LYS A 220 17.01 -0.06 8.67
N LYS A 221 16.53 1.14 8.97
CA LYS A 221 17.22 2.13 9.82
C LYS A 221 16.48 2.39 11.12
N LEU A 222 15.46 1.57 11.43
CA LEU A 222 14.60 1.77 12.59
C LEU A 222 15.30 1.30 13.87
N GLU A 223 15.30 2.17 14.87
CA GLU A 223 15.81 1.88 16.20
C GLU A 223 14.68 1.55 17.18
N LYS A 224 14.94 0.64 18.11
CA LYS A 224 14.01 0.28 19.19
C LYS A 224 13.57 1.49 20.00
N SER A 225 14.50 2.35 20.36
CA SER A 225 14.26 3.58 21.12
C SER A 225 13.23 4.51 20.46
N THR A 226 13.27 4.62 19.13
CA THR A 226 12.29 5.40 18.36
C THR A 226 10.89 4.82 18.48
N VAL A 227 10.76 3.49 18.30
CA VAL A 227 9.47 2.80 18.45
C VAL A 227 8.90 3.00 19.85
N GLU A 228 9.72 2.77 20.88
CA GLU A 228 9.32 2.93 22.28
C GLU A 228 8.89 4.37 22.61
N ALA A 229 9.62 5.38 22.11
CA ALA A 229 9.29 6.79 22.33
C ALA A 229 7.94 7.17 21.68
N VAL A 230 7.69 6.74 20.44
CA VAL A 230 6.43 6.99 19.72
C VAL A 230 5.27 6.28 20.44
N ARG A 231 5.45 5.03 20.86
CA ARG A 231 4.45 4.28 21.62
C ARG A 231 4.15 4.89 22.98
N ALA A 232 5.17 5.33 23.70
CA ALA A 232 5.00 6.01 24.99
C ALA A 232 4.20 7.32 24.88
N ALA A 233 4.29 7.99 23.70
CA ALA A 233 3.49 9.18 23.39
C ALA A 233 2.05 8.87 22.96
N GLY A 234 1.64 7.58 22.88
CA GLY A 234 0.29 7.14 22.56
C GLY A 234 -0.02 6.96 21.06
N PHE A 235 0.98 7.03 20.20
CA PHE A 235 0.80 6.84 18.76
C PHE A 235 1.01 5.37 18.34
N ASP A 236 0.39 4.98 17.22
CA ASP A 236 0.63 3.69 16.59
C ASP A 236 1.95 3.70 15.81
N VAL A 237 2.55 2.50 15.63
CA VAL A 237 3.75 2.30 14.81
C VAL A 237 3.49 1.16 13.85
N PHE A 238 3.43 1.49 12.53
CA PHE A 238 3.23 0.52 11.45
C PHE A 238 4.48 0.46 10.60
N ILE A 239 5.23 -0.64 10.69
CA ILE A 239 6.57 -0.77 10.10
C ILE A 239 6.49 -1.43 8.71
N TRP A 240 7.16 -0.87 7.71
CA TRP A 240 7.25 -1.38 6.35
C TRP A 240 8.71 -1.67 5.93
N THR A 241 9.01 -2.59 5.04
CA THR A 241 8.22 -3.79 4.78
C THR A 241 8.87 -4.93 5.54
N VAL A 242 8.12 -5.64 6.36
CA VAL A 242 8.65 -6.68 7.26
C VAL A 242 8.21 -8.05 6.76
N ASN A 243 9.16 -8.84 6.21
CA ASN A 243 8.86 -10.11 5.55
C ASN A 243 9.39 -11.34 6.27
N GLU A 244 10.40 -11.19 7.13
CA GLU A 244 11.02 -12.30 7.84
C GLU A 244 10.44 -12.46 9.25
N GLU A 245 10.07 -13.68 9.64
CA GLU A 245 9.43 -13.94 10.95
C GLU A 245 10.30 -13.48 12.13
N LYS A 246 11.63 -13.58 12.03
CA LYS A 246 12.54 -13.08 13.07
C LYS A 246 12.40 -11.56 13.25
N ASP A 247 12.26 -10.82 12.15
CA ASP A 247 12.11 -9.38 12.19
C ASP A 247 10.69 -8.98 12.67
N MET A 248 9.66 -9.73 12.26
CA MET A 248 8.30 -9.56 12.78
C MET A 248 8.27 -9.68 14.30
N ARG A 249 8.84 -10.76 14.87
CA ARG A 249 8.92 -10.96 16.32
C ARG A 249 9.71 -9.83 17.00
N ARG A 250 10.86 -9.46 16.43
CA ARG A 250 11.72 -8.41 16.97
C ARG A 250 11.00 -7.07 17.09
N VAL A 251 10.31 -6.64 16.04
CA VAL A 251 9.64 -5.33 16.08
C VAL A 251 8.36 -5.33 16.90
N LEU A 252 7.68 -6.48 17.04
CA LEU A 252 6.61 -6.64 18.01
C LEU A 252 7.09 -6.49 19.45
N GLU A 253 8.27 -7.05 19.79
CA GLU A 253 8.90 -6.85 21.09
C GLU A 253 9.28 -5.38 21.34
N TRP A 254 9.51 -4.58 20.30
CA TRP A 254 9.73 -3.13 20.40
C TRP A 254 8.43 -2.34 20.62
N GLY A 255 7.27 -2.96 20.40
CA GLY A 255 5.96 -2.35 20.57
C GLY A 255 5.27 -1.91 19.26
N ALA A 256 5.71 -2.44 18.10
CA ALA A 256 4.99 -2.20 16.84
C ALA A 256 3.52 -2.63 16.93
N THR A 257 2.61 -1.80 16.42
CA THR A 257 1.16 -2.04 16.46
C THR A 257 0.59 -2.51 15.13
N GLY A 258 1.40 -2.52 14.07
CA GLY A 258 1.04 -3.06 12.77
C GLY A 258 2.27 -3.24 11.88
N LEU A 259 2.18 -4.15 10.93
CA LEU A 259 3.24 -4.39 9.94
C LEU A 259 2.66 -4.42 8.54
N PHE A 260 3.30 -3.68 7.63
CA PHE A 260 3.15 -3.89 6.18
C PHE A 260 4.05 -5.05 5.78
N THR A 261 3.47 -6.08 5.19
CA THR A 261 4.20 -7.27 4.77
C THR A 261 3.75 -7.81 3.43
N ASP A 262 4.71 -8.30 2.65
CA ASP A 262 4.45 -9.01 1.40
C ASP A 262 3.94 -10.44 1.67
N PHE A 263 4.11 -10.95 2.90
CA PHE A 263 3.75 -12.28 3.35
C PHE A 263 2.83 -12.24 4.57
N PRO A 264 1.58 -11.81 4.42
CA PRO A 264 0.66 -11.69 5.55
C PRO A 264 0.38 -13.02 6.26
N ASP A 265 0.42 -14.15 5.53
CA ASP A 265 0.30 -15.49 6.11
C ASP A 265 1.41 -15.81 7.12
N ARG A 266 2.64 -15.32 6.89
CA ARG A 266 3.75 -15.47 7.85
C ARG A 266 3.47 -14.67 9.12
N PHE A 267 2.99 -13.43 8.95
CA PHE A 267 2.73 -12.57 10.10
C PHE A 267 1.53 -13.08 10.92
N LEU A 268 0.47 -13.56 10.28
CA LEU A 268 -0.65 -14.23 10.96
C LEU A 268 -0.17 -15.42 11.79
N ARG A 269 0.70 -16.28 11.26
CA ARG A 269 1.31 -17.37 12.03
C ARG A 269 2.13 -16.88 13.22
N VAL A 270 2.89 -15.79 13.08
CA VAL A 270 3.66 -15.19 14.19
C VAL A 270 2.74 -14.71 15.31
N LEU A 271 1.54 -14.19 14.95
CA LEU A 271 0.52 -13.75 15.91
C LEU A 271 -0.31 -14.90 16.50
N GLY A 272 -0.22 -16.12 15.94
CA GLY A 272 -1.05 -17.26 16.32
C GLY A 272 -2.51 -17.13 15.83
N ARG A 273 -2.68 -16.52 14.69
CA ARG A 273 -3.95 -16.30 13.97
C ARG A 273 -4.06 -17.18 12.76
#